data_e5bae442a07d86c78a9a317d9c18a86e
#
_entry.id   e5bae442a07d86c78a9a317d9c18a86e
#
_cell.length_a   1.000
_cell.length_b   1.000
_cell.length_c   1.000
_cell.angle_alpha   90.00
_cell.angle_beta   90.00
_cell.angle_gamma   90.00
#
_symmetry.space_group_name_H-M   'P 1'
#
loop_
_entity.id
_entity.type
_entity.pdbx_description
1 polymer ?
#
loop_
_entity_poly.entity_id
_entity_poly.type
_entity_poly.pdbx_seq_one_letter_code
_entity_poly.pdbx_strand_id
1 'polypeptide(L)' 'MQVQFVVQYHCNEVDDFVTLTRYKTRETAEKGLKIYRKVFKNLFRIHIQEMHDDKRTKRC' A
#
# COMPACT_ATOMS: atom_id res chain seq x y z
N MET A 1 -5.86 -7.80 -16.82
CA MET A 1 -5.61 -6.70 -15.91
C MET A 1 -5.67 -7.16 -14.47
N GLN A 2 -4.69 -6.82 -13.69
CA GLN A 2 -4.66 -7.20 -12.29
C GLN A 2 -4.62 -5.97 -11.41
N VAL A 3 -5.24 -6.07 -10.26
CA VAL A 3 -5.26 -4.97 -9.31
C VAL A 3 -4.65 -5.47 -8.01
N GLN A 4 -3.74 -4.68 -7.45
CA GLN A 4 -3.13 -4.98 -6.17
C GLN A 4 -3.42 -3.84 -5.22
N PHE A 5 -3.55 -4.20 -3.95
CA PHE A 5 -3.79 -3.22 -2.91
C PHE A 5 -2.53 -3.18 -2.05
N VAL A 6 -1.85 -2.06 -2.06
CA VAL A 6 -0.55 -1.93 -1.43
C VAL A 6 -0.69 -1.08 -0.19
N VAL A 7 -0.21 -1.60 0.94
CA VAL A 7 -0.23 -0.85 2.18
C VAL A 7 1.06 -0.07 2.26
N GLN A 8 0.94 1.25 2.37
CA GLN A 8 2.08 2.15 2.37
C GLN A 8 1.99 3.12 3.52
N TYR A 9 3.12 3.68 3.92
CA TYR A 9 3.15 4.74 4.90
C TYR A 9 4.14 5.81 4.44
N HIS A 10 3.98 7.02 4.94
CA HIS A 10 4.86 8.12 4.56
C HIS A 10 6.07 8.12 5.50
N CYS A 11 7.25 8.07 4.91
CA CYS A 11 8.48 8.09 5.67
C CYS A 11 9.10 9.48 5.57
N ASN A 12 9.24 10.16 6.70
CA ASN A 12 9.76 11.51 6.70
C ASN A 12 11.22 11.58 6.30
N GLU A 13 11.97 10.54 6.55
CA GLU A 13 13.39 10.55 6.21
C GLU A 13 13.64 10.62 4.72
N VAL A 14 12.80 9.93 3.95
CA VAL A 14 12.97 9.98 2.50
C VAL A 14 11.91 10.83 1.85
N ASP A 15 10.97 11.37 2.64
CA ASP A 15 9.89 12.21 2.14
C ASP A 15 9.13 11.52 1.02
N ASP A 16 8.80 10.27 1.21
CA ASP A 16 8.09 9.50 0.21
C ASP A 16 7.36 8.35 0.89
N PHE A 17 6.49 7.69 0.14
CA PHE A 17 5.76 6.57 0.66
C PHE A 17 6.54 5.29 0.49
N VAL A 18 6.53 4.45 1.52
CA VAL A 18 7.23 3.19 1.52
C VAL A 18 6.21 2.06 1.59
N THR A 19 6.39 1.04 0.77
CA THR A 19 5.48 -0.09 0.72
C THR A 19 5.78 -1.05 1.86
N LEU A 20 4.76 -1.37 2.64
CA LEU A 20 4.90 -2.35 3.71
C LEU A 20 4.56 -3.75 3.20
N THR A 21 3.44 -3.87 2.51
CA THR A 21 3.00 -5.17 2.03
C THR A 21 2.00 -4.99 0.90
N ARG A 22 1.71 -6.07 0.21
CA ARG A 22 0.78 -6.07 -0.90
C ARG A 22 -0.25 -7.15 -0.73
N TYR A 23 -1.46 -6.87 -1.18
CA TYR A 23 -2.55 -7.82 -1.10
C TYR A 23 -3.27 -7.86 -2.44
N LYS A 24 -3.93 -8.99 -2.69
CA LYS A 24 -4.66 -9.14 -3.94
C LYS A 24 -6.09 -8.66 -3.84
N THR A 25 -6.63 -8.53 -2.65
CA THR A 25 -8.01 -8.08 -2.46
C THR A 25 -8.04 -6.94 -1.46
N ARG A 26 -9.06 -6.09 -1.60
CA ARG A 26 -9.20 -4.97 -0.70
C ARG A 26 -9.49 -5.45 0.72
N GLU A 27 -10.25 -6.52 0.85
CA GLU A 27 -10.63 -7.03 2.15
C GLU A 27 -9.41 -7.43 2.97
N THR A 28 -8.50 -8.18 2.36
CA THR A 28 -7.27 -8.58 3.06
C THR A 28 -6.38 -7.38 3.32
N ALA A 29 -6.38 -6.41 2.40
CA ALA A 29 -5.59 -5.21 2.57
C ALA A 29 -6.07 -4.41 3.78
N GLU A 30 -7.39 -4.30 3.95
CA GLU A 30 -7.95 -3.57 5.07
C GLU A 30 -7.64 -4.25 6.39
N LYS A 31 -7.65 -5.57 6.41
CA LYS A 31 -7.30 -6.31 7.60
C LYS A 31 -5.83 -6.06 7.96
N GLY A 32 -4.98 -6.08 6.95
CA GLY A 32 -3.56 -5.82 7.16
C GLY A 32 -3.32 -4.40 7.64
N LEU A 33 -4.06 -3.43 7.08
CA LEU A 33 -3.93 -2.06 7.48
C LEU A 33 -4.27 -1.88 8.96
N LYS A 34 -5.32 -2.53 9.42
CA LYS A 34 -5.72 -2.43 10.81
C LYS A 34 -4.63 -2.99 11.72
N ILE A 35 -4.01 -4.08 11.32
CA ILE A 35 -2.96 -4.71 12.10
C ILE A 35 -1.75 -3.78 12.16
N TYR A 36 -1.36 -3.20 11.03
CA TYR A 36 -0.22 -2.31 10.98
C TYR A 36 -0.48 -1.06 11.83
N ARG A 37 -1.67 -0.52 11.79
CA ARG A 37 -1.98 0.64 12.59
C ARG A 37 -1.91 0.34 14.09
N LYS A 38 -2.27 -0.87 14.48
CA LYS A 38 -2.25 -1.25 15.85
C LYS A 38 -0.84 -1.52 16.35
N VAL A 39 -0.05 -2.20 15.55
CA VAL A 39 1.29 -2.61 15.92
C VAL A 39 2.30 -1.47 15.76
N PHE A 40 2.18 -0.72 14.67
CA PHE A 40 3.13 0.33 14.37
C PHE A 40 2.47 1.69 14.50
N LYS A 41 2.31 2.15 15.70
CA LYS A 41 1.63 3.41 15.94
C LYS A 41 2.46 4.60 15.49
N ASN A 42 3.74 4.40 15.22
CA ASN A 42 4.60 5.48 14.78
C ASN A 42 4.50 5.80 13.30
N LEU A 43 3.82 4.96 12.55
CA LEU A 43 3.74 5.18 11.12
C LEU A 43 2.77 6.31 10.80
N PHE A 44 3.21 7.20 9.91
CA PHE A 44 2.38 8.32 9.50
C PHE A 44 1.68 8.03 8.20
N ARG A 45 0.45 8.50 8.09
CA ARG A 45 -0.29 8.45 6.82
C ARG A 45 -0.32 7.08 6.19
N ILE A 46 -0.43 6.06 7.04
CA ILE A 46 -0.53 4.71 6.53
C ILE A 46 -1.86 4.57 5.80
N HIS A 47 -1.82 4.02 4.61
CA HIS A 47 -3.03 3.91 3.79
C HIS A 47 -2.89 2.76 2.81
N ILE A 48 -3.97 2.49 2.09
CA ILE A 48 -3.99 1.49 1.04
C ILE A 48 -4.00 2.21 -0.30
N GLN A 49 -3.05 1.86 -1.14
CA GLN A 49 -2.96 2.40 -2.49
C GLN A 49 -3.37 1.32 -3.48
N GLU A 50 -4.36 1.61 -4.31
CA GLU A 50 -4.80 0.68 -5.32
C GLU A 50 -3.89 0.83 -6.53
N MET A 51 -3.26 -0.26 -6.94
CA MET A 51 -2.36 -0.23 -8.08
C MET A 51 -2.86 -1.17 -9.16
N HIS A 52 -2.91 -0.66 -10.36
CA HIS A 52 -3.40 -1.43 -11.49
C HIS A 52 -2.24 -1.85 -12.38
N ASP A 53 -2.19 -3.14 -12.66
CA ASP A 53 -1.14 -3.67 -13.49
C ASP A 53 -1.65 -3.72 -14.91
N ASP A 54 -1.40 -2.66 -15.65
CA ASP A 54 -1.85 -2.56 -17.03
C ASP A 54 -0.62 -2.47 -17.91
N LYS A 55 -0.30 -3.56 -18.57
CA LYS A 55 0.90 -3.60 -19.35
C LYS A 55 0.93 -2.67 -20.51
N ARG A 56 -0.22 -2.33 -21.03
CA ARG A 56 -0.22 -1.48 -22.18
C ARG A 56 0.27 -0.10 -21.89
N THR A 57 0.06 0.37 -20.68
CA THR A 57 0.50 1.70 -20.35
C THR A 57 1.97 1.77 -20.16
N LYS A 58 2.59 0.61 -19.97
CA LYS A 58 3.93 0.67 -19.75
C LYS A 58 4.64 0.95 -20.90
N ARG A 59 4.29 0.61 -21.96
CA ARG A 59 5.03 0.76 -23.00
C ARG A 59 5.07 1.93 -23.43
N CYS A 60 4.47 2.49 -23.15
CA CYS A 60 4.58 3.66 -23.67
C CYS A 60 5.36 4.35 -23.37
#